data_680d929a87bb734fb7115b0957773750
#
_entry.id   680d929a87bb734fb7115b0957773750
#
_cell.length_a   1.000
_cell.length_b   1.000
_cell.length_c   1.000
_cell.angle_alpha   90.00
_cell.angle_beta   90.00
_cell.angle_gamma   90.00
#
_symmetry.space_group_name_H-M   'P 1'
#
loop_
_entity.id
_entity.type
_entity.pdbx_description
1 polymer ?
#
loop_
_entity_poly.entity_id
_entity_poly.type
_entity_poly.pdbx_seq_one_letter_code
_entity_poly.pdbx_strand_id
1 'polypeptide(L)'
;MSGPQEDALAAPQPVVSKEDVAKGAGLAAVARLGALIEVVSQPAYTWMFGLAGYGVYIVLWAAVNILANILDLALGQALQRIIPTTKDRTEEHGVVRFALQISTGLGVVAALAIMLSAPLLASLVSADPKDAVILPRAIALFAWSLPLWIFVETATAAARAKRAFGPEIRLRIFWEQVARLVFAAGFFAVGFGVEGLLLGHLASLAMTAWLAWKLLARYYDPALLLRAPLPPALRRQVLATGFAMLPPALARRAYNDLPPILLNAMLPGGQGAVAAGLYGIARKIASIPLIVRQSFLYVLAPLASEQGAANRAGIAPLYAFSTHISMLLAVPLAALLILIAPDMLSAFAPGSAAALSVLIALLIARAAEAAFGPATPIIEMIGHKGLPLANSLFGLVLWLGLGLWLVPVYGAYGMALAVSVAVVATALLAVAELAISDRLSPFTSGFWKSALAAGLFVAALWFAGDVLTALGQPTRTAALLILFWPMLWVALRFGLEASDKAALGKLAVKLRL
;
A
#
# COMPACT_ATOMS: atom_id res chain seq x y z
N MET A 1 -59.90 18.20 7.62
CA MET A 1 -59.62 17.61 6.30
C MET A 1 -58.11 17.58 6.14
N SER A 2 -57.53 16.49 6.57
CA SER A 2 -56.07 16.19 6.48
C SER A 2 -55.86 15.36 5.21
N GLY A 3 -55.18 15.92 4.22
CA GLY A 3 -54.76 15.21 3.01
C GLY A 3 -53.69 14.17 3.31
N PRO A 4 -53.67 13.05 2.59
CA PRO A 4 -52.63 12.03 2.76
C PRO A 4 -51.30 12.55 2.27
N GLN A 5 -50.28 12.49 3.14
CA GLN A 5 -48.87 12.57 2.72
C GLN A 5 -48.60 11.35 1.82
N GLU A 6 -48.38 11.60 0.55
CA GLU A 6 -47.78 10.63 -0.38
C GLU A 6 -46.40 10.23 0.16
N ASP A 7 -46.30 9.00 0.62
CA ASP A 7 -45.04 8.29 0.77
C ASP A 7 -44.32 8.29 -0.59
N ALA A 8 -43.38 9.20 -0.75
CA ALA A 8 -42.42 9.12 -1.85
C ALA A 8 -41.61 7.84 -1.66
N LEU A 9 -42.09 6.75 -2.27
CA LEU A 9 -41.35 5.51 -2.43
C LEU A 9 -39.96 5.86 -2.97
N ALA A 10 -38.96 5.77 -2.10
CA ALA A 10 -37.56 5.88 -2.49
C ALA A 10 -37.33 4.88 -3.62
N ALA A 11 -36.92 5.36 -4.79
CA ALA A 11 -36.60 4.52 -5.91
C ALA A 11 -35.61 3.43 -5.44
N PRO A 12 -35.80 2.16 -5.80
CA PRO A 12 -34.91 1.08 -5.39
C PRO A 12 -33.50 1.44 -5.84
N GLN A 13 -32.59 1.59 -4.88
CA GLN A 13 -31.20 1.85 -5.18
C GLN A 13 -30.67 0.71 -6.07
N PRO A 14 -29.88 1.00 -7.11
CA PRO A 14 -29.40 -0.02 -8.03
C PRO A 14 -28.61 -1.07 -7.25
N VAL A 15 -29.05 -2.31 -7.30
CA VAL A 15 -28.34 -3.44 -6.70
C VAL A 15 -27.03 -3.58 -7.43
N VAL A 16 -25.94 -3.29 -6.73
CA VAL A 16 -24.58 -3.40 -7.29
C VAL A 16 -24.31 -4.84 -7.71
N SER A 17 -23.92 -5.00 -8.96
CA SER A 17 -23.65 -6.30 -9.54
C SER A 17 -22.19 -6.73 -9.38
N LYS A 18 -21.92 -8.03 -9.38
CA LYS A 18 -20.56 -8.56 -9.49
C LYS A 18 -19.82 -8.00 -10.73
N GLU A 19 -20.55 -7.65 -11.79
CA GLU A 19 -20.00 -7.08 -13.02
C GLU A 19 -19.42 -5.67 -12.79
N ASP A 20 -20.08 -4.84 -11.98
CA ASP A 20 -19.57 -3.50 -11.61
C ASP A 20 -18.29 -3.61 -10.80
N VAL A 21 -18.23 -4.59 -9.89
CA VAL A 21 -17.01 -4.89 -9.11
C VAL A 21 -15.87 -5.32 -10.03
N ALA A 22 -16.12 -6.22 -10.99
CA ALA A 22 -15.10 -6.71 -11.91
C ALA A 22 -14.56 -5.59 -12.82
N LYS A 23 -15.43 -4.74 -13.37
CA LYS A 23 -15.02 -3.59 -14.20
C LYS A 23 -14.20 -2.59 -13.41
N GLY A 24 -14.66 -2.22 -12.23
CA GLY A 24 -13.98 -1.26 -11.37
C GLY A 24 -12.63 -1.79 -10.89
N ALA A 25 -12.54 -3.06 -10.48
CA ALA A 25 -11.29 -3.70 -10.08
C ALA A 25 -10.28 -3.76 -11.24
N GLY A 26 -10.72 -4.05 -12.47
CA GLY A 26 -9.88 -4.02 -13.65
C GLY A 26 -9.28 -2.64 -13.92
N LEU A 27 -10.08 -1.57 -13.86
CA LEU A 27 -9.62 -0.19 -13.99
C LEU A 27 -8.64 0.19 -12.88
N ALA A 28 -8.92 -0.20 -11.63
CA ALA A 28 -8.05 0.05 -10.49
C ALA A 28 -6.71 -0.70 -10.62
N ALA A 29 -6.70 -1.93 -11.16
CA ALA A 29 -5.48 -2.68 -11.42
C ALA A 29 -4.59 -1.98 -12.46
N VAL A 30 -5.16 -1.56 -13.59
CA VAL A 30 -4.42 -0.80 -14.64
C VAL A 30 -3.84 0.49 -14.05
N ALA A 31 -4.60 1.23 -13.26
CA ALA A 31 -4.11 2.44 -12.61
C ALA A 31 -2.91 2.16 -11.67
N ARG A 32 -2.85 0.97 -11.07
CA ARG A 32 -1.78 0.56 -10.15
C ARG A 32 -0.57 -0.07 -10.82
N LEU A 33 -0.63 -0.41 -12.11
CA LEU A 33 0.55 -0.87 -12.85
C LEU A 33 1.69 0.16 -12.83
N GLY A 34 1.38 1.45 -12.67
CA GLY A 34 2.40 2.49 -12.43
C GLY A 34 3.27 2.22 -11.19
N ALA A 35 2.77 1.49 -10.18
CA ALA A 35 3.56 1.09 -9.01
C ALA A 35 4.70 0.10 -9.37
N LEU A 36 4.64 -0.58 -10.51
CA LEU A 36 5.74 -1.41 -11.00
C LEU A 36 6.98 -0.58 -11.32
N ILE A 37 6.84 0.70 -11.71
CA ILE A 37 7.96 1.61 -11.92
C ILE A 37 8.78 1.72 -10.63
N GLU A 38 8.11 1.79 -9.48
CA GLU A 38 8.78 1.83 -8.18
C GLU A 38 9.59 0.54 -7.92
N VAL A 39 9.08 -0.63 -8.30
CA VAL A 39 9.79 -1.91 -8.14
C VAL A 39 10.99 -1.97 -9.10
N VAL A 40 10.81 -1.57 -10.36
CA VAL A 40 11.85 -1.61 -11.39
C VAL A 40 13.00 -0.62 -11.10
N SER A 41 12.72 0.49 -10.41
CA SER A 41 13.78 1.45 -10.04
C SER A 41 14.68 1.00 -8.88
N GLN A 42 14.24 0.02 -8.06
CA GLN A 42 15.01 -0.41 -6.88
C GLN A 42 16.38 -1.01 -7.22
N PRO A 43 16.54 -1.89 -8.26
CA PRO A 43 17.85 -2.35 -8.69
C PRO A 43 18.82 -1.19 -8.96
N ALA A 44 18.37 -0.16 -9.68
CA ALA A 44 19.21 1.00 -10.00
C ALA A 44 19.70 1.70 -8.72
N TYR A 45 18.84 1.89 -7.71
CA TYR A 45 19.25 2.50 -6.45
C TYR A 45 20.29 1.65 -5.70
N THR A 46 20.12 0.33 -5.68
CA THR A 46 21.08 -0.55 -5.01
C THR A 46 22.43 -0.60 -5.73
N TRP A 47 22.44 -0.54 -7.06
CA TRP A 47 23.69 -0.47 -7.84
C TRP A 47 24.41 0.88 -7.68
N MET A 48 23.69 1.99 -7.70
CA MET A 48 24.28 3.31 -7.56
C MET A 48 24.81 3.57 -6.13
N PHE A 49 24.06 3.17 -5.10
CA PHE A 49 24.31 3.60 -3.72
C PHE A 49 24.71 2.47 -2.77
N GLY A 50 24.77 1.24 -3.26
CA GLY A 50 25.05 0.05 -2.47
C GLY A 50 23.87 -0.39 -1.59
N LEU A 51 23.93 -1.63 -1.12
CA LEU A 51 22.86 -2.23 -0.32
C LEU A 51 22.69 -1.56 1.03
N ALA A 52 23.79 -1.21 1.72
CA ALA A 52 23.74 -0.52 3.01
C ALA A 52 23.19 0.90 2.86
N GLY A 53 23.66 1.67 1.86
CA GLY A 53 23.16 3.02 1.58
C GLY A 53 21.69 3.03 1.21
N TYR A 54 21.25 2.08 0.41
CA TYR A 54 19.84 1.87 0.13
C TYR A 54 19.04 1.53 1.41
N GLY A 55 19.63 0.73 2.32
CA GLY A 55 19.01 0.41 3.61
C GLY A 55 18.82 1.65 4.49
N VAL A 56 19.82 2.51 4.61
CA VAL A 56 19.72 3.80 5.32
C VAL A 56 18.59 4.64 4.72
N TYR A 57 18.52 4.73 3.38
CA TYR A 57 17.43 5.44 2.71
C TYR A 57 16.04 4.85 3.08
N ILE A 58 15.89 3.52 3.08
CA ILE A 58 14.62 2.86 3.46
C ILE A 58 14.24 3.19 4.89
N VAL A 59 15.19 3.22 5.83
CA VAL A 59 14.95 3.56 7.23
C VAL A 59 14.50 5.01 7.39
N LEU A 60 15.23 5.95 6.78
CA LEU A 60 14.89 7.37 6.86
C LEU A 60 13.56 7.68 6.17
N TRP A 61 13.29 7.06 5.03
CA TRP A 61 12.00 7.21 4.37
C TRP A 61 10.84 6.61 5.17
N ALA A 62 11.04 5.47 5.82
CA ALA A 62 10.07 4.88 6.72
C ALA A 62 9.77 5.79 7.93
N ALA A 63 10.81 6.42 8.51
CA ALA A 63 10.65 7.39 9.58
C ALA A 63 9.85 8.62 9.12
N VAL A 64 10.16 9.17 7.93
CA VAL A 64 9.40 10.28 7.34
C VAL A 64 7.93 9.89 7.14
N ASN A 65 7.65 8.69 6.63
CA ASN A 65 6.28 8.21 6.44
C ASN A 65 5.48 8.12 7.75
N ILE A 66 6.08 7.59 8.81
CA ILE A 66 5.43 7.49 10.13
C ILE A 66 5.16 8.88 10.70
N LEU A 67 6.18 9.75 10.72
CA LEU A 67 6.05 11.11 11.21
C LEU A 67 5.03 11.92 10.41
N ALA A 68 5.04 11.80 9.09
CA ALA A 68 4.07 12.48 8.23
C ALA A 68 2.63 12.06 8.57
N ASN A 69 2.37 10.78 8.81
CA ASN A 69 1.04 10.30 9.21
C ASN A 69 0.61 10.81 10.59
N ILE A 70 1.54 10.96 11.53
CA ILE A 70 1.24 11.54 12.84
C ILE A 70 0.90 13.01 12.69
N LEU A 71 1.72 13.77 11.95
CA LEU A 71 1.63 15.22 11.81
C LEU A 71 0.52 15.69 10.86
N ASP A 72 0.15 14.84 9.88
CA ASP A 72 -1.05 15.08 9.05
C ASP A 72 -2.34 14.98 9.85
N LEU A 73 -2.34 14.40 11.06
CA LEU A 73 -3.50 14.22 11.93
C LEU A 73 -4.69 13.56 11.20
N ALA A 74 -4.45 12.75 10.20
CA ALA A 74 -5.42 12.16 9.28
C ALA A 74 -6.34 13.21 8.60
N LEU A 75 -5.88 14.45 8.47
CA LEU A 75 -6.65 15.54 7.85
C LEU A 75 -6.97 15.26 6.38
N GLY A 76 -6.08 14.57 5.66
CA GLY A 76 -6.37 14.10 4.30
C GLY A 76 -7.64 13.22 4.23
N GLN A 77 -7.88 12.36 5.21
CA GLN A 77 -9.09 11.54 5.30
C GLN A 77 -10.31 12.38 5.73
N ALA A 78 -10.11 13.32 6.67
CA ALA A 78 -11.15 14.25 7.09
C ALA A 78 -11.64 15.11 5.93
N LEU A 79 -10.75 15.61 5.04
CA LEU A 79 -11.11 16.35 3.84
C LEU A 79 -12.05 15.55 2.94
N GLN A 80 -11.74 14.28 2.68
CA GLN A 80 -12.57 13.42 1.82
C GLN A 80 -13.98 13.18 2.39
N ARG A 81 -14.15 13.30 3.70
CA ARG A 81 -15.45 13.13 4.38
C ARG A 81 -16.24 14.43 4.48
N ILE A 82 -15.56 15.55 4.70
CA ILE A 82 -16.21 16.85 5.00
C ILE A 82 -16.52 17.63 3.71
N ILE A 83 -15.57 17.69 2.76
CA ILE A 83 -15.74 18.48 1.53
C ILE A 83 -17.02 18.11 0.75
N PRO A 84 -17.37 16.82 0.53
CA PRO A 84 -18.57 16.47 -0.21
C PRO A 84 -19.87 16.93 0.48
N THR A 85 -19.84 17.19 1.79
CA THR A 85 -21.01 17.64 2.58
C THR A 85 -21.08 19.16 2.74
N THR A 86 -19.99 19.88 2.42
CA THR A 86 -19.92 21.35 2.50
C THR A 86 -20.59 21.97 1.28
N LYS A 87 -21.58 22.83 1.48
CA LYS A 87 -22.35 23.46 0.39
C LYS A 87 -21.79 24.82 -0.03
N ASP A 88 -21.18 25.55 0.91
CA ASP A 88 -20.58 26.85 0.63
C ASP A 88 -19.17 26.72 0.09
N ARG A 89 -18.92 27.35 -1.05
CA ARG A 89 -17.62 27.38 -1.72
C ARG A 89 -16.53 28.02 -0.86
N THR A 90 -16.86 29.06 -0.10
CA THR A 90 -15.90 29.74 0.78
C THR A 90 -15.48 28.85 1.94
N GLU A 91 -16.44 28.18 2.58
CA GLU A 91 -16.17 27.25 3.66
C GLU A 91 -15.34 26.06 3.17
N GLU A 92 -15.65 25.52 1.99
CA GLU A 92 -14.88 24.45 1.37
C GLU A 92 -13.40 24.83 1.21
N HIS A 93 -13.11 26.03 0.64
CA HIS A 93 -11.75 26.53 0.51
C HIS A 93 -11.10 26.78 1.87
N GLY A 94 -11.88 27.25 2.86
CA GLY A 94 -11.44 27.41 4.23
C GLY A 94 -11.01 26.09 4.89
N VAL A 95 -11.76 25.02 4.67
CA VAL A 95 -11.44 23.66 5.16
C VAL A 95 -10.11 23.16 4.56
N VAL A 96 -9.94 23.27 3.24
CA VAL A 96 -8.71 22.84 2.56
C VAL A 96 -7.52 23.67 3.03
N ARG A 97 -7.67 25.01 3.10
CA ARG A 97 -6.63 25.90 3.61
C ARG A 97 -6.19 25.52 5.01
N PHE A 98 -7.14 25.32 5.91
CA PHE A 98 -6.87 24.97 7.30
C PHE A 98 -6.12 23.64 7.41
N ALA A 99 -6.55 22.61 6.68
CA ALA A 99 -5.86 21.34 6.67
C ALA A 99 -4.43 21.46 6.15
N LEU A 100 -4.21 22.15 5.02
CA LEU A 100 -2.87 22.40 4.47
C LEU A 100 -1.97 23.16 5.43
N GLN A 101 -2.49 24.23 6.06
CA GLN A 101 -1.72 25.05 6.98
C GLN A 101 -1.29 24.30 8.23
N ILE A 102 -2.23 23.55 8.86
CA ILE A 102 -1.92 22.80 10.08
C ILE A 102 -0.97 21.65 9.78
N SER A 103 -1.30 20.78 8.81
CA SER A 103 -0.49 19.60 8.55
C SER A 103 0.91 19.96 8.04
N THR A 104 1.01 20.85 7.04
CA THR A 104 2.31 21.28 6.51
C THR A 104 3.09 22.13 7.52
N GLY A 105 2.41 22.97 8.30
CA GLY A 105 3.04 23.77 9.37
C GLY A 105 3.67 22.90 10.45
N LEU A 106 2.95 21.88 10.92
CA LEU A 106 3.50 20.87 11.84
C LEU A 106 4.68 20.12 11.20
N GLY A 107 4.59 19.82 9.91
CA GLY A 107 5.69 19.22 9.14
C GLY A 107 6.94 20.09 9.10
N VAL A 108 6.80 21.41 8.92
CA VAL A 108 7.92 22.37 8.94
C VAL A 108 8.55 22.43 10.33
N VAL A 109 7.74 22.54 11.39
CA VAL A 109 8.25 22.55 12.77
C VAL A 109 9.02 21.28 13.08
N ALA A 110 8.49 20.12 12.69
CA ALA A 110 9.17 18.84 12.89
C ALA A 110 10.46 18.74 12.04
N ALA A 111 10.45 19.23 10.80
CA ALA A 111 11.66 19.24 9.96
C ALA A 111 12.77 20.11 10.59
N LEU A 112 12.43 21.26 11.14
CA LEU A 112 13.37 22.12 11.89
C LEU A 112 13.91 21.41 13.15
N ALA A 113 13.04 20.75 13.91
CA ALA A 113 13.45 19.98 15.08
C ALA A 113 14.40 18.84 14.72
N ILE A 114 14.09 18.08 13.65
CA ILE A 114 14.95 17.00 13.11
C ILE A 114 16.29 17.57 12.64
N MET A 115 16.27 18.68 11.91
CA MET A 115 17.48 19.34 11.41
C MET A 115 18.41 19.74 12.56
N LEU A 116 17.86 20.33 13.63
CA LEU A 116 18.62 20.75 14.81
C LEU A 116 19.14 19.55 15.63
N SER A 117 18.39 18.44 15.67
CA SER A 117 18.76 17.22 16.38
C SER A 117 19.45 16.18 15.48
N ALA A 118 19.79 16.53 14.24
CA ALA A 118 20.37 15.60 13.27
C ALA A 118 21.63 14.85 13.76
N PRO A 119 22.59 15.45 14.49
CA PRO A 119 23.73 14.72 15.03
C PRO A 119 23.31 13.62 16.03
N LEU A 120 22.32 13.90 16.89
CA LEU A 120 21.77 12.94 17.83
C LEU A 120 21.02 11.81 17.10
N LEU A 121 20.18 12.17 16.13
CA LEU A 121 19.43 11.19 15.34
C LEU A 121 20.36 10.29 14.52
N ALA A 122 21.45 10.83 13.98
CA ALA A 122 22.44 10.06 13.25
C ALA A 122 23.11 8.99 14.11
N SER A 123 23.31 9.23 15.41
CA SER A 123 23.88 8.23 16.32
C SER A 123 22.93 7.05 16.60
N LEU A 124 21.63 7.21 16.31
CA LEU A 124 20.61 6.16 16.48
C LEU A 124 20.43 5.32 15.21
N VAL A 125 20.98 5.75 14.07
CA VAL A 125 20.84 5.06 12.79
C VAL A 125 22.11 4.25 12.53
N SER A 126 21.94 2.94 12.42
CA SER A 126 23.04 2.03 12.04
C SER A 126 23.37 2.23 10.56
N ALA A 127 24.64 2.57 10.28
CA ALA A 127 25.16 2.79 8.93
C ALA A 127 26.59 2.24 8.80
N ASP A 128 27.09 2.10 7.56
CA ASP A 128 28.51 1.82 7.33
C ASP A 128 29.36 2.98 7.84
N PRO A 129 30.59 2.73 8.35
CA PRO A 129 31.47 3.79 8.86
C PRO A 129 31.71 4.95 7.89
N LYS A 130 31.79 4.66 6.59
CA LYS A 130 31.94 5.69 5.53
C LYS A 130 30.70 6.59 5.40
N ASP A 131 29.51 6.03 5.60
CA ASP A 131 28.24 6.75 5.47
C ASP A 131 27.88 7.45 6.78
N ALA A 132 28.32 6.94 7.92
CA ALA A 132 28.07 7.51 9.25
C ALA A 132 28.58 8.96 9.38
N VAL A 133 29.70 9.30 8.73
CA VAL A 133 30.28 10.65 8.75
C VAL A 133 29.37 11.69 8.12
N ILE A 134 28.70 11.34 7.03
CA ILE A 134 27.83 12.25 6.28
C ILE A 134 26.39 12.22 6.77
N LEU A 135 26.02 11.22 7.56
CA LEU A 135 24.65 10.95 8.00
C LEU A 135 23.98 12.13 8.72
N PRO A 136 24.64 12.89 9.63
CA PRO A 136 24.02 14.05 10.26
C PRO A 136 23.55 15.09 9.24
N ARG A 137 24.40 15.41 8.26
CA ARG A 137 24.06 16.35 7.19
C ARG A 137 22.95 15.79 6.30
N ALA A 138 23.01 14.52 5.96
CA ALA A 138 22.02 13.85 5.15
C ALA A 138 20.64 13.86 5.83
N ILE A 139 20.55 13.57 7.13
CA ILE A 139 19.32 13.66 7.92
C ILE A 139 18.79 15.08 7.96
N ALA A 140 19.64 16.08 8.22
CA ALA A 140 19.25 17.48 8.27
C ALA A 140 18.61 17.98 6.96
N LEU A 141 19.17 17.58 5.82
CA LEU A 141 18.64 17.92 4.50
C LEU A 141 17.37 17.11 4.18
N PHE A 142 17.37 15.81 4.47
CA PHE A 142 16.25 14.93 4.17
C PHE A 142 15.01 15.20 5.05
N ALA A 143 15.19 15.84 6.22
CA ALA A 143 14.08 16.29 7.07
C ALA A 143 13.06 17.16 6.32
N TRP A 144 13.50 17.92 5.31
CA TRP A 144 12.63 18.74 4.48
C TRP A 144 11.72 17.95 3.54
N SER A 145 11.97 16.65 3.38
CA SER A 145 11.02 15.76 2.72
C SER A 145 9.68 15.67 3.48
N LEU A 146 9.69 15.88 4.79
CA LEU A 146 8.52 15.75 5.65
C LEU A 146 7.42 16.77 5.31
N PRO A 147 7.65 18.10 5.34
CA PRO A 147 6.62 19.07 4.96
C PRO A 147 6.20 18.94 3.49
N LEU A 148 7.12 18.62 2.59
CA LEU A 148 6.80 18.41 1.18
C LEU A 148 5.87 17.22 0.98
N TRP A 149 6.16 16.10 1.64
CA TRP A 149 5.34 14.89 1.56
C TRP A 149 3.95 15.12 2.17
N ILE A 150 3.87 15.73 3.36
CA ILE A 150 2.60 16.08 4.01
C ILE A 150 1.77 17.00 3.10
N PHE A 151 2.39 18.00 2.49
CA PHE A 151 1.72 18.88 1.54
C PHE A 151 1.15 18.11 0.34
N VAL A 152 1.94 17.21 -0.28
CA VAL A 152 1.49 16.38 -1.40
C VAL A 152 0.31 15.49 -1.00
N GLU A 153 0.39 14.83 0.16
CA GLU A 153 -0.69 13.98 0.69
C GLU A 153 -1.99 14.77 0.89
N THR A 154 -1.91 15.91 1.55
CA THR A 154 -3.09 16.75 1.87
C THR A 154 -3.67 17.39 0.60
N ALA A 155 -2.83 17.91 -0.30
CA ALA A 155 -3.28 18.52 -1.56
C ALA A 155 -3.95 17.50 -2.49
N THR A 156 -3.39 16.30 -2.60
CA THR A 156 -3.99 15.23 -3.42
C THR A 156 -5.26 14.67 -2.76
N ALA A 157 -5.34 14.64 -1.43
CA ALA A 157 -6.56 14.27 -0.71
C ALA A 157 -7.70 15.28 -0.97
N ALA A 158 -7.39 16.58 -1.01
CA ALA A 158 -8.36 17.61 -1.37
C ALA A 158 -8.88 17.43 -2.82
N ALA A 159 -7.97 17.10 -3.77
CA ALA A 159 -8.37 16.80 -5.14
C ALA A 159 -9.24 15.52 -5.23
N ARG A 160 -8.93 14.47 -4.45
CA ARG A 160 -9.76 13.25 -4.35
C ARG A 160 -11.16 13.55 -3.82
N ALA A 161 -11.30 14.47 -2.87
CA ALA A 161 -12.60 14.89 -2.36
C ALA A 161 -13.51 15.47 -3.46
N LYS A 162 -12.90 15.99 -4.56
CA LYS A 162 -13.58 16.40 -5.80
C LYS A 162 -13.68 15.27 -6.84
N ARG A 163 -13.46 14.02 -6.45
CA ARG A 163 -13.47 12.82 -7.33
C ARG A 163 -12.42 12.85 -8.45
N ALA A 164 -11.34 13.61 -8.28
CA ALA A 164 -10.24 13.73 -9.25
C ALA A 164 -9.16 12.64 -9.03
N PHE A 165 -9.51 11.37 -9.23
CA PHE A 165 -8.62 10.23 -8.95
C PHE A 165 -7.49 10.05 -9.98
N GLY A 166 -7.77 10.24 -11.27
CA GLY A 166 -6.82 9.99 -12.35
C GLY A 166 -5.57 10.88 -12.34
N PRO A 167 -5.71 12.22 -12.15
CA PRO A 167 -4.57 13.13 -12.05
C PRO A 167 -3.63 12.83 -10.89
N GLU A 168 -4.15 12.43 -9.72
CA GLU A 168 -3.36 12.06 -8.56
C GLU A 168 -2.51 10.82 -8.83
N ILE A 169 -3.10 9.78 -9.41
CA ILE A 169 -2.40 8.54 -9.76
C ILE A 169 -1.20 8.83 -10.67
N ARG A 170 -1.40 9.65 -11.72
CA ARG A 170 -0.31 10.04 -12.62
C ARG A 170 0.78 10.84 -11.92
N LEU A 171 0.41 11.71 -11.00
CA LEU A 171 1.35 12.55 -10.26
C LEU A 171 2.23 11.71 -9.32
N ARG A 172 1.63 10.89 -8.46
CA ARG A 172 2.33 10.17 -7.39
C ARG A 172 2.93 8.85 -7.83
N ILE A 173 2.26 8.12 -8.72
CA ILE A 173 2.70 6.77 -9.10
C ILE A 173 3.64 6.83 -10.31
N PHE A 174 3.50 7.81 -11.19
CA PHE A 174 4.34 7.92 -12.38
C PHE A 174 5.39 9.02 -12.23
N TRP A 175 4.98 10.30 -12.19
CA TRP A 175 5.92 11.42 -12.24
C TRP A 175 6.88 11.48 -11.06
N GLU A 176 6.40 11.21 -9.86
CA GLU A 176 7.25 11.17 -8.66
C GLU A 176 8.34 10.10 -8.78
N GLN A 177 7.97 8.88 -9.20
CA GLN A 177 8.92 7.78 -9.29
C GLN A 177 9.96 7.99 -10.39
N VAL A 178 9.53 8.48 -11.57
CA VAL A 178 10.43 8.82 -12.67
C VAL A 178 11.39 9.94 -12.26
N ALA A 179 10.87 11.00 -11.67
CA ALA A 179 11.70 12.13 -11.20
C ALA A 179 12.71 11.68 -10.14
N ARG A 180 12.30 10.83 -9.20
CA ARG A 180 13.19 10.29 -8.17
C ARG A 180 14.34 9.52 -8.81
N LEU A 181 14.07 8.66 -9.77
CA LEU A 181 15.11 7.92 -10.46
C LEU A 181 16.06 8.85 -11.23
N VAL A 182 15.52 9.81 -11.97
CA VAL A 182 16.30 10.77 -12.75
C VAL A 182 17.20 11.64 -11.85
N PHE A 183 16.66 12.20 -10.77
CA PHE A 183 17.45 13.01 -9.85
C PHE A 183 18.47 12.19 -9.08
N ALA A 184 18.12 10.97 -8.63
CA ALA A 184 19.07 10.08 -7.96
C ALA A 184 20.23 9.71 -8.89
N ALA A 185 19.95 9.36 -10.15
CA ALA A 185 20.97 9.09 -11.16
C ALA A 185 21.83 10.33 -11.45
N GLY A 186 21.22 11.53 -11.52
CA GLY A 186 21.95 12.79 -11.70
C GLY A 186 22.91 13.07 -10.55
N PHE A 187 22.48 12.95 -9.30
CA PHE A 187 23.34 13.14 -8.14
C PHE A 187 24.45 12.09 -8.06
N PHE A 188 24.14 10.84 -8.40
CA PHE A 188 25.15 9.78 -8.50
C PHE A 188 26.22 10.10 -9.54
N ALA A 189 25.83 10.55 -10.72
CA ALA A 189 26.74 10.91 -11.79
C ALA A 189 27.71 12.07 -11.43
N VAL A 190 27.28 12.96 -10.53
CA VAL A 190 28.11 14.05 -9.99
C VAL A 190 28.99 13.60 -8.81
N GLY A 191 28.89 12.32 -8.40
CA GLY A 191 29.77 11.74 -7.38
C GLY A 191 29.20 11.75 -5.95
N PHE A 192 27.90 12.04 -5.76
CA PHE A 192 27.27 11.91 -4.44
C PHE A 192 27.08 10.42 -4.08
N GLY A 193 27.40 10.06 -2.83
CA GLY A 193 27.12 8.75 -2.25
C GLY A 193 25.66 8.63 -1.81
N VAL A 194 25.42 8.08 -0.61
CA VAL A 194 24.08 7.90 -0.03
C VAL A 194 23.27 9.20 0.01
N GLU A 195 23.92 10.33 0.25
CA GLU A 195 23.28 11.64 0.17
C GLU A 195 22.60 11.89 -1.18
N GLY A 196 23.18 11.38 -2.28
CA GLY A 196 22.62 11.54 -3.62
C GLY A 196 21.25 10.90 -3.78
N LEU A 197 21.00 9.75 -3.15
CA LEU A 197 19.68 9.12 -3.13
C LEU A 197 18.66 9.92 -2.32
N LEU A 198 19.07 10.43 -1.16
CA LEU A 198 18.23 11.25 -0.29
C LEU A 198 17.89 12.60 -0.95
N LEU A 199 18.88 13.27 -1.54
CA LEU A 199 18.69 14.52 -2.29
C LEU A 199 17.85 14.30 -3.55
N GLY A 200 18.04 13.20 -4.27
CA GLY A 200 17.23 12.83 -5.42
C GLY A 200 15.76 12.64 -5.06
N HIS A 201 15.50 12.01 -3.91
CA HIS A 201 14.15 11.89 -3.39
C HIS A 201 13.58 13.26 -2.96
N LEU A 202 14.34 14.07 -2.23
CA LEU A 202 13.91 15.40 -1.83
C LEU A 202 13.58 16.29 -3.04
N ALA A 203 14.42 16.27 -4.08
CA ALA A 203 14.17 17.00 -5.32
C ALA A 203 12.91 16.49 -6.05
N SER A 204 12.70 15.18 -6.08
CA SER A 204 11.48 14.60 -6.64
C SER A 204 10.23 15.03 -5.88
N LEU A 205 10.29 15.08 -4.54
CA LEU A 205 9.19 15.56 -3.71
C LEU A 205 8.92 17.05 -3.92
N ALA A 206 9.95 17.87 -4.07
CA ALA A 206 9.78 19.30 -4.37
C ALA A 206 9.07 19.50 -5.73
N MET A 207 9.48 18.74 -6.75
CA MET A 207 8.79 18.75 -8.04
C MET A 207 7.34 18.24 -7.90
N THR A 208 7.13 17.17 -7.15
CA THR A 208 5.79 16.59 -6.91
C THR A 208 4.90 17.56 -6.14
N ALA A 209 5.43 18.28 -5.15
CA ALA A 209 4.71 19.32 -4.42
C ALA A 209 4.27 20.48 -5.34
N TRP A 210 5.15 20.90 -6.24
CA TRP A 210 4.80 21.89 -7.25
C TRP A 210 3.70 21.42 -8.19
N LEU A 211 3.77 20.16 -8.67
CA LEU A 211 2.72 19.56 -9.49
C LEU A 211 1.41 19.39 -8.70
N ALA A 212 1.48 19.02 -7.41
CA ALA A 212 0.33 18.91 -6.53
C ALA A 212 -0.35 20.27 -6.30
N TRP A 213 0.42 21.34 -6.18
CA TRP A 213 -0.11 22.71 -6.15
C TRP A 213 -0.84 23.06 -7.45
N LYS A 214 -0.23 22.77 -8.61
CA LYS A 214 -0.89 22.97 -9.91
C LYS A 214 -2.17 22.14 -10.05
N LEU A 215 -2.18 20.91 -9.53
CA LEU A 215 -3.38 20.08 -9.51
C LEU A 215 -4.44 20.70 -8.61
N LEU A 216 -4.08 21.14 -7.42
CA LEU A 216 -4.99 21.78 -6.47
C LEU A 216 -5.63 23.03 -7.07
N ALA A 217 -4.83 23.88 -7.73
CA ALA A 217 -5.28 25.10 -8.40
C ALA A 217 -6.26 24.90 -9.55
N ARG A 218 -6.41 23.65 -10.06
CA ARG A 218 -7.45 23.32 -11.06
C ARG A 218 -8.83 23.13 -10.45
N TYR A 219 -8.90 22.77 -9.17
CA TYR A 219 -10.15 22.44 -8.47
C TYR A 219 -10.53 23.48 -7.43
N TYR A 220 -9.56 24.26 -6.97
CA TYR A 220 -9.73 25.28 -5.94
C TYR A 220 -9.11 26.59 -6.41
N ASP A 221 -9.80 27.68 -6.19
CA ASP A 221 -9.30 29.02 -6.50
C ASP A 221 -8.13 29.38 -5.56
N PRO A 222 -6.92 29.64 -6.09
CA PRO A 222 -5.76 29.96 -5.25
C PRO A 222 -5.96 31.19 -4.36
N ALA A 223 -6.68 32.22 -4.85
CA ALA A 223 -6.94 33.44 -4.08
C ALA A 223 -7.86 33.15 -2.87
N LEU A 224 -8.89 32.33 -3.07
CA LEU A 224 -9.74 31.88 -2.00
C LEU A 224 -9.02 30.94 -1.04
N LEU A 225 -8.19 30.00 -1.55
CA LEU A 225 -7.38 29.13 -0.68
C LEU A 225 -6.48 29.90 0.27
N LEU A 226 -5.97 31.06 -0.11
CA LEU A 226 -5.12 31.86 0.75
C LEU A 226 -5.90 32.68 1.79
N ARG A 227 -7.16 33.03 1.52
CA ARG A 227 -7.92 34.04 2.28
C ARG A 227 -9.23 33.54 2.90
N ALA A 228 -9.79 32.42 2.41
CA ALA A 228 -11.11 31.93 2.83
C ALA A 228 -11.17 31.74 4.35
N PRO A 229 -12.14 32.37 5.06
CA PRO A 229 -12.31 32.14 6.47
C PRO A 229 -12.83 30.73 6.73
N LEU A 230 -12.58 30.22 7.94
CA LEU A 230 -13.15 28.94 8.38
C LEU A 230 -13.85 29.17 9.72
N PRO A 231 -15.18 28.93 9.81
CA PRO A 231 -15.92 29.02 11.05
C PRO A 231 -15.33 28.12 12.15
N PRO A 232 -15.30 28.58 13.43
CA PRO A 232 -14.73 27.79 14.54
C PRO A 232 -15.39 26.41 14.70
N ALA A 233 -16.69 26.32 14.47
CA ALA A 233 -17.42 25.05 14.54
C ALA A 233 -16.90 24.04 13.51
N LEU A 234 -16.72 24.47 12.25
CA LEU A 234 -16.22 23.63 11.18
C LEU A 234 -14.74 23.27 11.39
N ARG A 235 -13.94 24.20 11.93
CA ARG A 235 -12.55 23.93 12.34
C ARG A 235 -12.47 22.81 13.37
N ARG A 236 -13.33 22.87 14.41
CA ARG A 236 -13.42 21.82 15.42
C ARG A 236 -13.87 20.48 14.82
N GLN A 237 -14.81 20.51 13.88
CA GLN A 237 -15.27 19.31 13.19
C GLN A 237 -14.16 18.64 12.37
N VAL A 238 -13.36 19.41 11.63
CA VAL A 238 -12.23 18.91 10.84
C VAL A 238 -11.21 18.21 11.73
N LEU A 239 -10.81 18.86 12.85
CA LEU A 239 -9.87 18.27 13.80
C LEU A 239 -10.44 17.02 14.47
N ALA A 240 -11.68 17.07 14.96
CA ALA A 240 -12.31 15.92 15.62
C ALA A 240 -12.42 14.72 14.67
N THR A 241 -12.76 14.96 13.39
CA THR A 241 -12.81 13.90 12.37
C THR A 241 -11.42 13.32 12.10
N GLY A 242 -10.40 14.17 11.98
CA GLY A 242 -9.02 13.73 11.79
C GLY A 242 -8.52 12.89 12.96
N PHE A 243 -8.65 13.38 14.19
CA PHE A 243 -8.24 12.64 15.38
C PHE A 243 -8.95 11.30 15.55
N ALA A 244 -10.23 11.22 15.20
CA ALA A 244 -10.96 9.94 15.23
C ALA A 244 -10.42 8.92 14.22
N MET A 245 -9.87 9.38 13.09
CA MET A 245 -9.32 8.52 12.03
C MET A 245 -7.83 8.20 12.22
N LEU A 246 -7.14 8.92 13.08
CA LEU A 246 -5.68 8.81 13.25
C LEU A 246 -5.23 7.43 13.79
N PRO A 247 -5.83 6.84 14.85
CA PRO A 247 -5.34 5.57 15.40
C PRO A 247 -5.35 4.41 14.40
N PRO A 248 -6.44 4.14 13.64
CA PRO A 248 -6.41 3.08 12.64
C PRO A 248 -5.47 3.39 11.46
N ALA A 249 -5.26 4.67 11.11
CA ALA A 249 -4.30 5.05 10.08
C ALA A 249 -2.86 4.75 10.54
N LEU A 250 -2.51 5.08 11.78
CA LEU A 250 -1.20 4.79 12.37
C LEU A 250 -0.94 3.29 12.50
N ALA A 251 -1.92 2.52 12.96
CA ALA A 251 -1.77 1.07 13.06
C ALA A 251 -1.45 0.42 11.70
N ARG A 252 -2.17 0.82 10.64
CA ARG A 252 -1.88 0.34 9.28
C ARG A 252 -0.48 0.75 8.79
N ARG A 253 -0.05 1.97 9.12
CA ARG A 253 1.27 2.48 8.72
C ARG A 253 2.40 1.76 9.46
N ALA A 254 2.20 1.47 10.74
CA ALA A 254 3.17 0.75 11.56
C ALA A 254 3.57 -0.59 10.95
N TYR A 255 2.63 -1.35 10.42
CA TYR A 255 2.91 -2.61 9.72
C TYR A 255 3.87 -2.47 8.54
N ASN A 256 3.82 -1.35 7.84
CA ASN A 256 4.60 -1.15 6.63
C ASN A 256 5.97 -0.52 6.92
N ASP A 257 6.02 0.44 7.83
CA ASP A 257 7.15 1.35 7.94
C ASP A 257 8.00 1.13 9.21
N LEU A 258 7.45 0.51 10.29
CA LEU A 258 8.27 0.17 11.47
C LEU A 258 9.29 -0.97 11.23
N PRO A 259 9.02 -2.03 10.46
CA PRO A 259 9.96 -3.13 10.33
C PRO A 259 11.38 -2.74 9.92
N PRO A 260 11.63 -1.92 8.88
CA PRO A 260 12.98 -1.51 8.53
C PRO A 260 13.65 -0.64 9.60
N ILE A 261 12.88 0.17 10.34
CA ILE A 261 13.41 0.99 11.44
C ILE A 261 13.88 0.08 12.57
N LEU A 262 13.05 -0.90 12.97
CA LEU A 262 13.41 -1.84 14.03
C LEU A 262 14.59 -2.73 13.64
N LEU A 263 14.66 -3.20 12.40
CA LEU A 263 15.82 -3.94 11.90
C LEU A 263 17.11 -3.12 12.04
N ASN A 264 17.06 -1.85 11.64
CA ASN A 264 18.21 -0.97 11.75
C ASN A 264 18.61 -0.72 13.19
N ALA A 265 17.63 -0.52 14.10
CA ALA A 265 17.89 -0.25 15.52
C ALA A 265 18.34 -1.49 16.33
N MET A 266 17.86 -2.69 15.97
CA MET A 266 18.16 -3.92 16.71
C MET A 266 19.47 -4.59 16.31
N LEU A 267 19.98 -4.31 15.11
CA LEU A 267 21.19 -4.94 14.57
C LEU A 267 22.35 -3.93 14.55
N PRO A 268 23.55 -4.32 15.01
CA PRO A 268 24.65 -3.38 15.18
C PRO A 268 25.28 -2.94 13.86
N GLY A 269 25.76 -1.71 13.82
CA GLY A 269 26.58 -1.16 12.76
C GLY A 269 25.95 -1.29 11.36
N GLY A 270 26.77 -1.48 10.33
CA GLY A 270 26.30 -1.66 8.94
C GLY A 270 25.33 -2.81 8.72
N GLN A 271 25.29 -3.81 9.62
CA GLN A 271 24.38 -4.95 9.51
C GLN A 271 22.90 -4.51 9.57
N GLY A 272 22.58 -3.53 10.42
CA GLY A 272 21.23 -2.98 10.52
C GLY A 272 20.77 -2.30 9.23
N ALA A 273 21.65 -1.54 8.60
CA ALA A 273 21.39 -0.92 7.31
C ALA A 273 21.18 -1.97 6.20
N VAL A 274 22.08 -2.96 6.11
CA VAL A 274 21.96 -4.05 5.13
C VAL A 274 20.67 -4.84 5.33
N ALA A 275 20.32 -5.21 6.57
CA ALA A 275 19.09 -5.93 6.89
C ALA A 275 17.82 -5.14 6.51
N ALA A 276 17.80 -3.83 6.77
CA ALA A 276 16.72 -2.94 6.35
C ALA A 276 16.63 -2.85 4.82
N GLY A 277 17.76 -2.82 4.11
CA GLY A 277 17.83 -2.84 2.66
C GLY A 277 17.27 -4.14 2.06
N LEU A 278 17.71 -5.30 2.56
CA LEU A 278 17.22 -6.63 2.16
C LEU A 278 15.71 -6.76 2.38
N TYR A 279 15.23 -6.34 3.55
CA TYR A 279 13.80 -6.32 3.84
C TYR A 279 13.04 -5.37 2.91
N GLY A 280 13.61 -4.19 2.63
CA GLY A 280 13.04 -3.20 1.72
C GLY A 280 12.86 -3.75 0.29
N ILE A 281 13.89 -4.40 -0.27
CA ILE A 281 13.83 -5.08 -1.58
C ILE A 281 12.74 -6.14 -1.57
N ALA A 282 12.78 -7.07 -0.60
CA ALA A 282 11.83 -8.17 -0.51
C ALA A 282 10.38 -7.65 -0.36
N ARG A 283 10.15 -6.66 0.50
CA ARG A 283 8.83 -6.04 0.70
C ARG A 283 8.28 -5.40 -0.59
N LYS A 284 9.13 -4.73 -1.36
CA LYS A 284 8.71 -4.10 -2.63
C LYS A 284 8.31 -5.14 -3.65
N ILE A 285 9.05 -6.21 -3.83
CA ILE A 285 8.69 -7.30 -4.73
C ILE A 285 7.42 -8.00 -4.23
N ALA A 286 7.34 -8.30 -2.92
CA ALA A 286 6.17 -8.93 -2.31
C ALA A 286 4.90 -8.05 -2.31
N SER A 287 5.01 -6.77 -2.66
CA SER A 287 3.85 -5.90 -2.85
C SER A 287 3.10 -6.14 -4.17
N ILE A 288 3.72 -6.82 -5.15
CA ILE A 288 3.12 -7.06 -6.46
C ILE A 288 1.79 -7.86 -6.37
N PRO A 289 1.69 -8.98 -5.65
CA PRO A 289 0.41 -9.69 -5.47
C PRO A 289 -0.66 -8.86 -4.75
N LEU A 290 -0.27 -7.89 -3.91
CA LEU A 290 -1.22 -7.00 -3.25
C LEU A 290 -2.00 -6.09 -4.21
N ILE A 291 -1.45 -5.80 -5.40
CA ILE A 291 -2.13 -5.00 -6.42
C ILE A 291 -3.48 -5.62 -6.75
N VAL A 292 -3.55 -6.95 -6.88
CA VAL A 292 -4.78 -7.69 -7.13
C VAL A 292 -5.82 -7.40 -6.04
N ARG A 293 -5.48 -7.69 -4.79
CA ARG A 293 -6.39 -7.49 -3.65
C ARG A 293 -6.85 -6.05 -3.51
N GLN A 294 -5.91 -5.10 -3.60
CA GLN A 294 -6.22 -3.68 -3.46
C GLN A 294 -7.13 -3.14 -4.59
N SER A 295 -7.08 -3.76 -5.77
CA SER A 295 -7.96 -3.39 -6.87
C SER A 295 -9.42 -3.75 -6.57
N PHE A 296 -9.66 -4.91 -5.96
CA PHE A 296 -11.00 -5.29 -5.50
C PHE A 296 -11.48 -4.41 -4.35
N LEU A 297 -10.61 -4.09 -3.39
CA LEU A 297 -10.96 -3.22 -2.26
C LEU A 297 -11.44 -1.84 -2.71
N TYR A 298 -10.82 -1.28 -3.73
CA TYR A 298 -11.18 0.04 -4.26
C TYR A 298 -12.64 0.11 -4.71
N VAL A 299 -13.19 -1.01 -5.19
CA VAL A 299 -14.56 -1.10 -5.69
C VAL A 299 -15.52 -1.61 -4.62
N LEU A 300 -15.11 -2.60 -3.83
CA LEU A 300 -15.95 -3.19 -2.77
C LEU A 300 -16.24 -2.19 -1.64
N ALA A 301 -15.30 -1.28 -1.35
CA ALA A 301 -15.41 -0.35 -0.24
C ALA A 301 -16.67 0.53 -0.30
N PRO A 302 -16.92 1.28 -1.37
CA PRO A 302 -18.14 2.08 -1.48
C PRO A 302 -19.41 1.23 -1.43
N LEU A 303 -19.38 0.09 -2.10
CA LEU A 303 -20.52 -0.80 -2.28
C LEU A 303 -20.97 -1.47 -0.98
N ALA A 304 -20.01 -1.97 -0.20
CA ALA A 304 -20.29 -2.53 1.11
C ALA A 304 -20.78 -1.45 2.09
N SER A 305 -20.29 -0.22 1.94
CA SER A 305 -20.76 0.92 2.76
C SER A 305 -22.18 1.36 2.41
N GLU A 306 -22.56 1.32 1.13
CA GLU A 306 -23.91 1.66 0.67
C GLU A 306 -24.95 0.62 1.10
N GLN A 307 -24.62 -0.66 1.04
CA GLN A 307 -25.49 -1.75 1.46
C GLN A 307 -25.60 -1.85 2.98
N GLY A 308 -24.57 -1.40 3.70
CA GLY A 308 -24.52 -1.27 5.15
C GLY A 308 -24.88 -2.53 5.94
N ALA A 309 -25.11 -2.36 7.24
CA ALA A 309 -25.52 -3.45 8.12
C ALA A 309 -26.92 -4.02 7.79
N ALA A 310 -27.71 -3.32 6.97
CA ALA A 310 -29.09 -3.69 6.66
C ALA A 310 -29.21 -4.79 5.58
N ASN A 311 -28.24 -4.91 4.66
CA ASN A 311 -28.31 -5.89 3.56
C ASN A 311 -27.05 -6.78 3.50
N ARG A 312 -26.80 -7.56 4.57
CA ARG A 312 -25.68 -8.52 4.63
C ARG A 312 -25.76 -9.62 3.57
N ALA A 313 -26.96 -10.01 3.18
CA ALA A 313 -27.19 -10.99 2.14
C ALA A 313 -26.62 -10.55 0.77
N GLY A 314 -26.63 -9.26 0.47
CA GLY A 314 -26.04 -8.69 -0.74
C GLY A 314 -24.51 -8.66 -0.73
N ILE A 315 -23.88 -8.66 0.47
CA ILE A 315 -22.41 -8.62 0.61
C ILE A 315 -21.78 -10.01 0.40
N ALA A 316 -22.46 -11.09 0.81
CA ALA A 316 -21.91 -12.45 0.74
C ALA A 316 -21.45 -12.87 -0.68
N PRO A 317 -22.24 -12.68 -1.76
CA PRO A 317 -21.79 -13.02 -3.11
C PRO A 317 -20.63 -12.18 -3.61
N LEU A 318 -20.52 -10.92 -3.18
CA LEU A 318 -19.42 -10.02 -3.55
C LEU A 318 -18.13 -10.41 -2.82
N TYR A 319 -18.26 -10.82 -1.54
CA TYR A 319 -17.16 -11.34 -0.75
C TYR A 319 -16.60 -12.64 -1.36
N ALA A 320 -17.46 -13.59 -1.67
CA ALA A 320 -17.07 -14.85 -2.31
C ALA A 320 -16.38 -14.60 -3.66
N PHE A 321 -16.98 -13.82 -4.55
CA PHE A 321 -16.43 -13.47 -5.86
C PHE A 321 -15.04 -12.83 -5.76
N SER A 322 -14.87 -11.83 -4.90
CA SER A 322 -13.58 -11.15 -4.73
C SER A 322 -12.52 -12.08 -4.13
N THR A 323 -12.92 -13.00 -3.26
CA THR A 323 -12.02 -14.00 -2.68
C THR A 323 -11.55 -15.00 -3.74
N HIS A 324 -12.47 -15.56 -4.55
CA HIS A 324 -12.14 -16.51 -5.62
C HIS A 324 -11.14 -15.93 -6.62
N ILE A 325 -11.41 -14.72 -7.11
CA ILE A 325 -10.53 -14.07 -8.09
C ILE A 325 -9.20 -13.64 -7.45
N SER A 326 -9.22 -13.09 -6.23
CA SER A 326 -7.98 -12.71 -5.56
C SER A 326 -7.07 -13.91 -5.34
N MET A 327 -7.63 -15.06 -4.95
CA MET A 327 -6.89 -16.30 -4.79
C MET A 327 -6.32 -16.80 -6.12
N LEU A 328 -7.14 -16.87 -7.18
CA LEU A 328 -6.73 -17.38 -8.49
C LEU A 328 -5.74 -16.48 -9.23
N LEU A 329 -5.59 -15.22 -8.83
CA LEU A 329 -4.60 -14.31 -9.41
C LEU A 329 -3.37 -14.15 -8.51
N ALA A 330 -3.56 -13.93 -7.20
CA ALA A 330 -2.45 -13.59 -6.31
C ALA A 330 -1.62 -14.81 -5.91
N VAL A 331 -2.22 -15.99 -5.71
CA VAL A 331 -1.48 -17.21 -5.37
C VAL A 331 -0.58 -17.68 -6.52
N PRO A 332 -1.07 -17.82 -7.78
CA PRO A 332 -0.23 -18.08 -8.94
C PRO A 332 0.88 -17.05 -9.14
N LEU A 333 0.57 -15.76 -8.98
CA LEU A 333 1.54 -14.69 -9.14
C LEU A 333 2.64 -14.76 -8.08
N ALA A 334 2.29 -15.05 -6.83
CA ALA A 334 3.27 -15.23 -5.75
C ALA A 334 4.16 -16.46 -6.02
N ALA A 335 3.59 -17.57 -6.50
CA ALA A 335 4.34 -18.78 -6.87
C ALA A 335 5.33 -18.50 -8.00
N LEU A 336 4.90 -17.77 -9.04
CA LEU A 336 5.80 -17.35 -10.12
C LEU A 336 6.96 -16.49 -9.57
N LEU A 337 6.65 -15.48 -8.74
CA LEU A 337 7.66 -14.60 -8.16
C LEU A 337 8.65 -15.36 -7.27
N ILE A 338 8.21 -16.41 -6.55
CA ILE A 338 9.10 -17.27 -5.77
C ILE A 338 10.06 -18.04 -6.69
N LEU A 339 9.56 -18.60 -7.78
CA LEU A 339 10.41 -19.37 -8.72
C LEU A 339 11.43 -18.52 -9.47
N ILE A 340 11.08 -17.29 -9.82
CA ILE A 340 11.98 -16.36 -10.50
C ILE A 340 12.75 -15.44 -9.54
N ALA A 341 12.53 -15.57 -8.21
CA ALA A 341 13.16 -14.71 -7.21
C ALA A 341 14.69 -14.66 -7.29
N PRO A 342 15.42 -15.78 -7.50
CA PRO A 342 16.87 -15.72 -7.67
C PRO A 342 17.30 -14.81 -8.83
N ASP A 343 16.61 -14.88 -9.97
CA ASP A 343 16.92 -14.06 -11.14
C ASP A 343 16.55 -12.60 -10.91
N MET A 344 15.40 -12.35 -10.26
CA MET A 344 15.02 -10.98 -9.88
C MET A 344 16.05 -10.36 -8.94
N LEU A 345 16.51 -11.10 -7.94
CA LEU A 345 17.49 -10.61 -6.96
C LEU A 345 18.89 -10.43 -7.58
N SER A 346 19.25 -11.20 -8.62
CA SER A 346 20.50 -11.01 -9.35
C SER A 346 20.58 -9.68 -10.11
N ALA A 347 19.44 -9.06 -10.40
CA ALA A 347 19.38 -7.72 -10.98
C ALA A 347 19.74 -6.59 -9.99
N PHE A 348 19.78 -6.88 -8.70
CA PHE A 348 20.18 -5.95 -7.64
C PHE A 348 21.68 -6.00 -7.39
N ALA A 349 22.19 -5.07 -6.57
CA ALA A 349 23.61 -5.04 -6.21
C ALA A 349 24.07 -6.36 -5.51
N PRO A 350 25.38 -6.67 -5.55
CA PRO A 350 25.94 -7.83 -4.88
C PRO A 350 25.52 -7.94 -3.41
N GLY A 351 25.23 -9.15 -2.96
CA GLY A 351 24.70 -9.43 -1.62
C GLY A 351 23.18 -9.45 -1.52
N SER A 352 22.45 -8.96 -2.51
CA SER A 352 20.97 -8.93 -2.51
C SER A 352 20.33 -10.33 -2.55
N ALA A 353 21.06 -11.36 -2.98
CA ALA A 353 20.62 -12.75 -2.92
C ALA A 353 20.22 -13.19 -1.49
N ALA A 354 20.80 -12.58 -0.45
CA ALA A 354 20.42 -12.83 0.95
C ALA A 354 18.95 -12.40 1.26
N ALA A 355 18.31 -11.62 0.39
CA ALA A 355 16.89 -11.31 0.53
C ALA A 355 15.95 -12.46 0.11
N LEU A 356 16.46 -13.58 -0.44
CA LEU A 356 15.63 -14.66 -0.98
C LEU A 356 14.69 -15.23 0.07
N SER A 357 15.18 -15.61 1.22
CA SER A 357 14.35 -16.16 2.31
C SER A 357 13.33 -15.14 2.84
N VAL A 358 13.74 -13.87 2.95
CA VAL A 358 12.88 -12.76 3.33
C VAL A 358 11.73 -12.61 2.32
N LEU A 359 12.06 -12.62 1.03
CA LEU A 359 11.10 -12.48 -0.06
C LEU A 359 10.11 -13.64 -0.10
N ILE A 360 10.58 -14.89 0.02
CA ILE A 360 9.72 -16.08 0.04
C ILE A 360 8.72 -16.01 1.19
N ALA A 361 9.18 -15.69 2.42
CA ALA A 361 8.31 -15.58 3.59
C ALA A 361 7.21 -14.53 3.36
N LEU A 362 7.56 -13.35 2.87
CA LEU A 362 6.60 -12.29 2.58
C LEU A 362 5.63 -12.65 1.45
N LEU A 363 6.09 -13.30 0.37
CA LEU A 363 5.23 -13.73 -0.74
C LEU A 363 4.22 -14.78 -0.32
N ILE A 364 4.62 -15.76 0.50
CA ILE A 364 3.71 -16.77 1.06
C ILE A 364 2.63 -16.09 1.91
N ALA A 365 3.02 -15.14 2.77
CA ALA A 365 2.04 -14.42 3.60
C ALA A 365 1.06 -13.60 2.74
N ARG A 366 1.52 -12.94 1.68
CA ARG A 366 0.67 -12.19 0.76
C ARG A 366 -0.27 -13.07 -0.05
N ALA A 367 0.19 -14.25 -0.47
CA ALA A 367 -0.65 -15.25 -1.11
C ALA A 367 -1.74 -15.74 -0.16
N ALA A 368 -1.40 -16.06 1.09
CA ALA A 368 -2.35 -16.48 2.11
C ALA A 368 -3.37 -15.37 2.43
N GLU A 369 -2.92 -14.13 2.62
CA GLU A 369 -3.79 -12.98 2.85
C GLU A 369 -4.79 -12.77 1.68
N ALA A 370 -4.34 -12.94 0.44
CA ALA A 370 -5.19 -12.83 -0.73
C ALA A 370 -6.19 -14.01 -0.86
N ALA A 371 -5.77 -15.20 -0.44
CA ALA A 371 -6.63 -16.40 -0.45
C ALA A 371 -7.81 -16.30 0.52
N PHE A 372 -7.67 -15.59 1.63
CA PHE A 372 -8.76 -15.32 2.58
C PHE A 372 -9.66 -14.14 2.16
N GLY A 373 -9.29 -13.42 1.12
CA GLY A 373 -10.07 -12.34 0.55
C GLY A 373 -10.07 -11.06 1.38
N PRO A 374 -11.02 -10.14 1.12
CA PRO A 374 -11.07 -8.82 1.73
C PRO A 374 -11.81 -8.78 3.09
N ALA A 375 -11.62 -9.78 3.97
CA ALA A 375 -12.35 -9.88 5.24
C ALA A 375 -12.21 -8.62 6.11
N THR A 376 -10.98 -8.18 6.39
CA THR A 376 -10.73 -6.99 7.23
C THR A 376 -11.43 -5.72 6.71
N PRO A 377 -11.31 -5.35 5.42
CA PRO A 377 -12.06 -4.23 4.88
C PRO A 377 -13.58 -4.38 4.96
N ILE A 378 -14.11 -5.58 4.80
CA ILE A 378 -15.56 -5.81 4.93
C ILE A 378 -16.01 -5.53 6.36
N ILE A 379 -15.27 -5.96 7.39
CA ILE A 379 -15.57 -5.63 8.79
C ILE A 379 -15.61 -4.11 9.00
N GLU A 380 -14.64 -3.38 8.44
CA GLU A 380 -14.58 -1.91 8.52
C GLU A 380 -15.84 -1.26 7.90
N MET A 381 -16.33 -1.81 6.79
CA MET A 381 -17.44 -1.25 6.00
C MET A 381 -18.81 -1.60 6.55
N ILE A 382 -19.00 -2.79 7.12
CA ILE A 382 -20.26 -3.21 7.76
C ILE A 382 -20.56 -2.35 9.01
N GLY A 383 -19.58 -1.61 9.52
CA GLY A 383 -19.77 -0.63 10.59
C GLY A 383 -19.34 -1.12 11.97
N HIS A 384 -18.59 -2.22 12.07
CA HIS A 384 -17.96 -2.60 13.32
C HIS A 384 -16.89 -1.59 13.70
N LYS A 385 -17.11 -0.86 14.81
CA LYS A 385 -16.19 0.22 15.23
C LYS A 385 -14.96 -0.30 16.01
N GLY A 386 -15.11 -1.37 16.77
CA GLY A 386 -14.08 -1.90 17.67
C GLY A 386 -13.21 -2.98 17.06
N LEU A 387 -13.78 -3.89 16.27
CA LEU A 387 -13.07 -5.04 15.69
C LEU A 387 -11.88 -4.64 14.80
N PRO A 388 -11.98 -3.67 13.87
CA PRO A 388 -10.84 -3.28 13.05
C PRO A 388 -9.65 -2.75 13.86
N LEU A 389 -9.94 -2.00 14.93
CA LEU A 389 -8.89 -1.49 15.84
C LEU A 389 -8.28 -2.63 16.65
N ALA A 390 -9.11 -3.52 17.23
CA ALA A 390 -8.65 -4.68 17.98
C ALA A 390 -7.75 -5.59 17.13
N ASN A 391 -8.16 -5.88 15.88
CA ASN A 391 -7.38 -6.68 14.93
C ASN A 391 -6.05 -6.02 14.56
N SER A 392 -6.05 -4.70 14.37
CA SER A 392 -4.83 -3.95 14.09
C SER A 392 -3.87 -3.97 15.28
N LEU A 393 -4.38 -3.81 16.50
CA LEU A 393 -3.58 -3.89 17.73
C LEU A 393 -3.07 -5.31 17.99
N PHE A 394 -3.92 -6.32 17.82
CA PHE A 394 -3.52 -7.73 17.94
C PHE A 394 -2.36 -8.04 17.00
N GLY A 395 -2.50 -7.70 15.73
CA GLY A 395 -1.45 -7.93 14.76
C GLY A 395 -0.19 -7.13 15.06
N LEU A 396 -0.31 -5.88 15.52
CA LEU A 396 0.84 -5.04 15.90
C LEU A 396 1.61 -5.67 17.08
N VAL A 397 0.91 -6.08 18.13
CA VAL A 397 1.51 -6.73 19.30
C VAL A 397 2.16 -8.07 18.91
N LEU A 398 1.49 -8.85 18.07
CA LEU A 398 1.99 -10.15 17.64
C LEU A 398 3.29 -10.01 16.85
N TRP A 399 3.34 -9.13 15.82
CA TRP A 399 4.56 -9.00 15.03
C TRP A 399 5.68 -8.28 15.77
N LEU A 400 5.37 -7.34 16.67
CA LEU A 400 6.38 -6.72 17.54
C LEU A 400 6.99 -7.76 18.49
N GLY A 401 6.15 -8.55 19.17
CA GLY A 401 6.62 -9.59 20.08
C GLY A 401 7.47 -10.65 19.38
N LEU A 402 6.98 -11.15 18.24
CA LEU A 402 7.75 -12.10 17.43
C LEU A 402 9.01 -11.46 16.83
N GLY A 403 8.95 -10.21 16.40
CA GLY A 403 10.08 -9.47 15.86
C GLY A 403 11.20 -9.30 16.89
N LEU A 404 10.86 -8.88 18.11
CA LEU A 404 11.83 -8.74 19.20
C LEU A 404 12.52 -10.06 19.54
N TRP A 405 11.85 -11.19 19.35
CA TRP A 405 12.40 -12.52 19.59
C TRP A 405 13.19 -13.07 18.40
N LEU A 406 12.67 -12.93 17.16
CA LEU A 406 13.25 -13.55 15.97
C LEU A 406 14.37 -12.73 15.33
N VAL A 407 14.32 -11.39 15.41
CA VAL A 407 15.31 -10.52 14.76
C VAL A 407 16.74 -10.71 15.30
N PRO A 408 16.98 -10.83 16.61
CA PRO A 408 18.33 -11.07 17.12
C PRO A 408 18.98 -12.36 16.60
N VAL A 409 18.17 -13.37 16.26
CA VAL A 409 18.64 -14.70 15.82
C VAL A 409 18.71 -14.77 14.28
N TYR A 410 17.69 -14.27 13.59
CA TYR A 410 17.48 -14.46 12.15
C TYR A 410 17.54 -13.17 11.33
N GLY A 411 17.82 -12.01 11.95
CA GLY A 411 17.94 -10.74 11.24
C GLY A 411 16.70 -10.37 10.43
N ALA A 412 16.89 -9.98 9.18
CA ALA A 412 15.81 -9.60 8.26
C ALA A 412 14.80 -10.72 8.01
N TYR A 413 15.24 -11.98 7.98
CA TYR A 413 14.34 -13.13 7.85
C TYR A 413 13.44 -13.29 9.07
N GLY A 414 13.97 -13.08 10.28
CA GLY A 414 13.18 -13.08 11.51
C GLY A 414 12.08 -12.03 11.50
N MET A 415 12.37 -10.83 11.01
CA MET A 415 11.38 -9.78 10.84
C MET A 415 10.32 -10.16 9.79
N ALA A 416 10.74 -10.75 8.66
CA ALA A 416 9.81 -11.21 7.64
C ALA A 416 8.86 -12.29 8.17
N LEU A 417 9.37 -13.25 8.95
CA LEU A 417 8.54 -14.26 9.61
C LEU A 417 7.54 -13.63 10.59
N ALA A 418 8.00 -12.71 11.45
CA ALA A 418 7.15 -12.03 12.43
C ALA A 418 5.98 -11.31 11.75
N VAL A 419 6.29 -10.51 10.71
CA VAL A 419 5.27 -9.79 9.92
C VAL A 419 4.35 -10.76 9.19
N SER A 420 4.89 -11.84 8.60
CA SER A 420 4.13 -12.84 7.86
C SER A 420 3.11 -13.56 8.74
N VAL A 421 3.55 -14.02 9.91
CA VAL A 421 2.66 -14.68 10.89
C VAL A 421 1.55 -13.73 11.33
N ALA A 422 1.89 -12.49 11.65
CA ALA A 422 0.90 -11.51 12.10
C ALA A 422 -0.13 -11.16 11.00
N VAL A 423 0.31 -11.01 9.75
CA VAL A 423 -0.58 -10.74 8.60
C VAL A 423 -1.56 -11.89 8.39
N VAL A 424 -1.06 -13.13 8.41
CA VAL A 424 -1.92 -14.32 8.25
C VAL A 424 -2.86 -14.49 9.43
N ALA A 425 -2.37 -14.33 10.66
CA ALA A 425 -3.18 -14.42 11.87
C ALA A 425 -4.31 -13.39 11.89
N THR A 426 -4.03 -12.13 11.53
CA THR A 426 -5.06 -11.08 11.45
C THR A 426 -6.07 -11.32 10.34
N ALA A 427 -5.64 -11.88 9.19
CA ALA A 427 -6.55 -12.25 8.11
C ALA A 427 -7.50 -13.38 8.54
N LEU A 428 -6.97 -14.41 9.19
CA LEU A 428 -7.78 -15.52 9.74
C LEU A 428 -8.75 -15.06 10.83
N LEU A 429 -8.28 -14.18 11.72
CA LEU A 429 -9.12 -13.58 12.77
C LEU A 429 -10.28 -12.82 12.15
N ALA A 430 -10.03 -11.99 11.13
CA ALA A 430 -11.06 -11.24 10.44
C ALA A 430 -12.09 -12.16 9.74
N VAL A 431 -11.65 -13.27 9.14
CA VAL A 431 -12.55 -14.28 8.56
C VAL A 431 -13.43 -14.93 9.64
N ALA A 432 -12.83 -15.31 10.77
CA ALA A 432 -13.54 -15.90 11.90
C ALA A 432 -14.58 -14.93 12.49
N GLU A 433 -14.21 -13.67 12.67
CA GLU A 433 -15.11 -12.61 13.16
C GLU A 433 -16.33 -12.42 12.24
N LEU A 434 -16.10 -12.31 10.91
CA LEU A 434 -17.20 -12.20 9.94
C LEU A 434 -18.12 -13.44 9.96
N ALA A 435 -17.54 -14.62 10.11
CA ALA A 435 -18.32 -15.86 10.18
C ALA A 435 -19.19 -15.91 11.43
N ILE A 436 -18.67 -15.44 12.58
CA ILE A 436 -19.38 -15.48 13.87
C ILE A 436 -20.38 -14.34 13.99
N SER A 437 -19.96 -13.08 13.72
CA SER A 437 -20.81 -11.90 13.97
C SER A 437 -21.83 -11.66 12.87
N ASP A 438 -21.46 -11.91 11.62
CA ASP A 438 -22.26 -11.52 10.46
C ASP A 438 -22.73 -12.69 9.60
N ARG A 439 -22.30 -13.91 9.96
CA ARG A 439 -22.56 -15.16 9.19
C ARG A 439 -22.07 -15.07 7.75
N LEU A 440 -21.02 -14.29 7.52
CA LEU A 440 -20.36 -14.15 6.23
C LEU A 440 -19.12 -15.03 6.21
N SER A 441 -19.06 -15.98 5.29
CA SER A 441 -17.91 -16.88 5.13
C SER A 441 -17.47 -16.93 3.67
N PRO A 442 -16.16 -16.92 3.39
CA PRO A 442 -15.65 -17.13 2.04
C PRO A 442 -15.66 -18.62 1.64
N PHE A 443 -15.81 -19.55 2.60
CA PHE A 443 -15.68 -21.00 2.40
C PHE A 443 -16.91 -21.61 1.74
N THR A 444 -17.16 -21.25 0.49
CA THR A 444 -18.22 -21.79 -0.36
C THR A 444 -17.69 -22.95 -1.21
N SER A 445 -18.57 -23.64 -1.98
CA SER A 445 -18.14 -24.62 -2.98
C SER A 445 -17.16 -24.02 -4.00
N GLY A 446 -17.43 -22.77 -4.42
CA GLY A 446 -16.56 -22.01 -5.32
C GLY A 446 -15.19 -21.71 -4.73
N PHE A 447 -15.09 -21.48 -3.42
CA PHE A 447 -13.82 -21.32 -2.74
C PHE A 447 -12.93 -22.56 -2.90
N TRP A 448 -13.45 -23.75 -2.59
CA TRP A 448 -12.68 -24.98 -2.68
C TRP A 448 -12.29 -25.32 -4.11
N LYS A 449 -13.16 -25.04 -5.06
CA LYS A 449 -12.87 -25.17 -6.48
C LYS A 449 -11.73 -24.24 -6.92
N SER A 450 -11.76 -22.98 -6.51
CA SER A 450 -10.71 -22.02 -6.79
C SER A 450 -9.39 -22.37 -6.08
N ALA A 451 -9.47 -22.87 -4.83
CA ALA A 451 -8.31 -23.32 -4.07
C ALA A 451 -7.62 -24.52 -4.73
N LEU A 452 -8.41 -25.50 -5.19
CA LEU A 452 -7.89 -26.66 -5.93
C LEU A 452 -7.21 -26.22 -7.24
N ALA A 453 -7.85 -25.34 -8.00
CA ALA A 453 -7.29 -24.83 -9.25
C ALA A 453 -6.00 -24.05 -9.04
N ALA A 454 -5.94 -23.19 -8.00
CA ALA A 454 -4.72 -22.47 -7.62
C ALA A 454 -3.61 -23.43 -7.14
N GLY A 455 -3.96 -24.46 -6.35
CA GLY A 455 -3.01 -25.48 -5.91
C GLY A 455 -2.42 -26.31 -7.06
N LEU A 456 -3.28 -26.74 -7.99
CA LEU A 456 -2.85 -27.45 -9.21
C LEU A 456 -1.97 -26.55 -10.09
N PHE A 457 -2.31 -25.25 -10.21
CA PHE A 457 -1.47 -24.28 -10.91
C PHE A 457 -0.08 -24.22 -10.28
N VAL A 458 0.00 -24.04 -8.95
CA VAL A 458 1.28 -23.96 -8.23
C VAL A 458 2.10 -25.23 -8.45
N ALA A 459 1.49 -26.42 -8.31
CA ALA A 459 2.16 -27.68 -8.54
C ALA A 459 2.70 -27.82 -9.98
N ALA A 460 1.86 -27.48 -10.96
CA ALA A 460 2.25 -27.54 -12.38
C ALA A 460 3.34 -26.53 -12.72
N LEU A 461 3.27 -25.32 -12.15
CA LEU A 461 4.30 -24.30 -12.35
C LEU A 461 5.64 -24.71 -11.71
N TRP A 462 5.58 -25.35 -10.52
CA TRP A 462 6.76 -25.87 -9.85
C TRP A 462 7.41 -26.99 -10.67
N PHE A 463 6.62 -27.95 -11.14
CA PHE A 463 7.07 -29.00 -12.03
C PHE A 463 7.70 -28.44 -13.32
N ALA A 464 7.05 -27.46 -13.96
CA ALA A 464 7.61 -26.78 -15.11
C ALA A 464 8.96 -26.11 -14.77
N GLY A 465 9.04 -25.47 -13.59
CA GLY A 465 10.28 -24.85 -13.10
C GLY A 465 11.44 -25.85 -12.94
N ASP A 466 11.16 -27.07 -12.49
CA ASP A 466 12.14 -28.13 -12.37
C ASP A 466 12.59 -28.66 -13.75
N VAL A 467 11.66 -28.94 -14.65
CA VAL A 467 11.96 -29.39 -16.01
C VAL A 467 12.78 -28.36 -16.78
N LEU A 468 12.47 -27.08 -16.59
CA LEU A 468 13.15 -25.98 -17.28
C LEU A 468 14.51 -25.59 -16.68
N THR A 469 14.95 -26.24 -15.59
CA THR A 469 16.29 -25.99 -15.01
C THR A 469 17.42 -26.24 -15.99
N ALA A 470 17.24 -27.20 -16.92
CA ALA A 470 18.20 -27.51 -17.96
C ALA A 470 18.48 -26.35 -18.94
N LEU A 471 17.58 -25.37 -19.06
CA LEU A 471 17.73 -24.23 -19.96
C LEU A 471 18.71 -23.16 -19.45
N GLY A 472 19.04 -23.23 -18.14
CA GLY A 472 19.83 -22.18 -17.49
C GLY A 472 19.09 -20.86 -17.34
N GLN A 473 19.66 -19.96 -16.55
CA GLN A 473 19.20 -18.59 -16.39
C GLN A 473 19.82 -17.69 -17.46
N PRO A 474 19.12 -16.71 -18.06
CA PRO A 474 17.74 -16.24 -17.82
C PRO A 474 16.65 -16.94 -18.65
N THR A 475 17.02 -17.92 -19.48
CA THR A 475 16.07 -18.59 -20.42
C THR A 475 14.95 -19.27 -19.67
N ARG A 476 15.24 -19.91 -18.53
CA ARG A 476 14.27 -20.51 -17.61
C ARG A 476 13.21 -19.48 -17.17
N THR A 477 13.65 -18.31 -16.72
CA THR A 477 12.74 -17.24 -16.27
C THR A 477 11.85 -16.76 -17.41
N ALA A 478 12.39 -16.56 -18.61
CA ALA A 478 11.59 -16.18 -19.78
C ALA A 478 10.55 -17.24 -20.12
N ALA A 479 10.94 -18.53 -20.09
CA ALA A 479 10.02 -19.63 -20.33
C ALA A 479 8.89 -19.70 -19.30
N LEU A 480 9.20 -19.53 -18.01
CA LEU A 480 8.20 -19.49 -16.93
C LEU A 480 7.22 -18.31 -17.09
N LEU A 481 7.72 -17.13 -17.47
CA LEU A 481 6.88 -15.96 -17.73
C LEU A 481 5.92 -16.19 -18.92
N ILE A 482 6.37 -16.89 -19.95
CA ILE A 482 5.52 -17.24 -21.11
C ILE A 482 4.49 -18.29 -20.72
N LEU A 483 4.91 -19.35 -20.02
CA LEU A 483 4.02 -20.46 -19.60
C LEU A 483 2.98 -20.01 -18.55
N PHE A 484 3.29 -19.00 -17.77
CA PHE A 484 2.40 -18.46 -16.74
C PHE A 484 1.02 -18.10 -17.30
N TRP A 485 0.95 -17.45 -18.44
CA TRP A 485 -0.30 -16.93 -19.00
C TRP A 485 -1.29 -18.03 -19.44
N PRO A 486 -0.90 -19.05 -20.25
CA PRO A 486 -1.81 -20.13 -20.59
C PRO A 486 -2.19 -20.96 -19.39
N MET A 487 -1.28 -21.18 -18.43
CA MET A 487 -1.58 -21.90 -17.19
C MET A 487 -2.58 -21.10 -16.33
N LEU A 488 -2.41 -19.78 -16.22
CA LEU A 488 -3.35 -18.89 -15.51
C LEU A 488 -4.73 -18.93 -16.17
N TRP A 489 -4.77 -18.92 -17.49
CA TRP A 489 -6.03 -19.05 -18.22
C TRP A 489 -6.74 -20.38 -17.89
N VAL A 490 -6.01 -21.50 -17.84
CA VAL A 490 -6.55 -22.82 -17.43
C VAL A 490 -7.10 -22.75 -16.00
N ALA A 491 -6.32 -22.18 -15.07
CA ALA A 491 -6.73 -22.05 -13.66
C ALA A 491 -8.02 -21.20 -13.51
N LEU A 492 -8.13 -20.09 -14.24
CA LEU A 492 -9.33 -19.25 -14.25
C LEU A 492 -10.53 -19.97 -14.88
N ARG A 493 -10.31 -20.67 -16.00
CA ARG A 493 -11.37 -21.39 -16.70
C ARG A 493 -11.98 -22.50 -15.84
N PHE A 494 -11.19 -23.24 -15.12
CA PHE A 494 -11.65 -24.37 -14.31
C PHE A 494 -11.90 -23.99 -12.84
N GLY A 495 -11.23 -22.97 -12.30
CA GLY A 495 -11.35 -22.53 -10.91
C GLY A 495 -12.56 -21.64 -10.63
N LEU A 496 -13.05 -20.88 -11.62
CA LEU A 496 -14.20 -19.98 -11.43
C LEU A 496 -15.53 -20.71 -11.60
N GLU A 497 -16.52 -20.33 -10.80
CA GLU A 497 -17.91 -20.76 -10.96
C GLU A 497 -18.59 -20.03 -12.14
N ALA A 498 -19.70 -20.59 -12.62
CA ALA A 498 -20.48 -19.96 -13.70
C ALA A 498 -20.95 -18.54 -13.32
N SER A 499 -21.32 -18.33 -12.05
CA SER A 499 -21.71 -17.03 -11.51
C SER A 499 -20.57 -16.01 -11.54
N ASP A 500 -19.34 -16.46 -11.26
CA ASP A 500 -18.15 -15.60 -11.28
C ASP A 500 -17.73 -15.22 -12.71
N LYS A 501 -17.84 -16.20 -13.63
CA LYS A 501 -17.61 -15.96 -15.07
C LYS A 501 -18.63 -14.98 -15.66
N ALA A 502 -19.90 -15.14 -15.29
CA ALA A 502 -20.96 -14.20 -15.70
C ALA A 502 -20.66 -12.78 -15.20
N ALA A 503 -20.12 -12.64 -13.97
CA ALA A 503 -19.73 -11.36 -13.40
C ALA A 503 -18.58 -10.67 -14.15
N LEU A 504 -17.67 -11.43 -14.76
CA LEU A 504 -16.61 -10.89 -15.61
C LEU A 504 -17.13 -10.35 -16.95
N GLY A 505 -18.38 -10.67 -17.34
CA GLY A 505 -19.07 -10.12 -18.48
C GLY A 505 -18.28 -10.24 -19.80
N LYS A 506 -18.09 -9.12 -20.51
CA LYS A 506 -17.36 -9.09 -21.78
C LYS A 506 -15.92 -9.64 -21.69
N LEU A 507 -15.28 -9.55 -20.52
CA LEU A 507 -13.93 -10.08 -20.31
C LEU A 507 -13.93 -11.60 -20.35
N ALA A 508 -14.90 -12.27 -19.70
CA ALA A 508 -15.03 -13.72 -19.74
C ALA A 508 -15.26 -14.23 -21.17
N VAL A 509 -16.13 -13.56 -21.94
CA VAL A 509 -16.37 -13.90 -23.34
C VAL A 509 -15.10 -13.73 -24.19
N LYS A 510 -14.38 -12.61 -24.03
CA LYS A 510 -13.14 -12.35 -24.77
C LYS A 510 -12.03 -13.35 -24.43
N LEU A 511 -11.95 -13.76 -23.17
CA LEU A 511 -10.99 -14.75 -22.70
C LEU A 511 -11.46 -16.19 -22.88
N ARG A 512 -12.69 -16.43 -23.34
CA ARG A 512 -13.30 -17.78 -23.48
C ARG A 512 -13.24 -18.59 -22.19
N LEU A 513 -13.54 -17.95 -21.04
CA LEU A 513 -13.53 -18.59 -19.71
C LEU A 513 -14.69 -19.54 -19.48
#